data_feb5ba5286381150decc06e9a3b4f7af
#
_entry.id   feb5ba5286381150decc06e9a3b4f7af
#
_cell.length_a   1.000
_cell.length_b   1.000
_cell.length_c   1.000
_cell.angle_alpha   90.00
_cell.angle_beta   90.00
_cell.angle_gamma   90.00
#
_symmetry.space_group_name_H-M   'P 1'
#
loop_
_entity.id
_entity.type
_entity.pdbx_description
1 polymer ?
#
loop_
_entity_poly.entity_id
_entity_poly.type
_entity_poly.pdbx_seq_one_letter_code
_entity_poly.pdbx_strand_id
1 'polypeptide(L)' 'MIQNDHELKATIEYIARLQEQITFMRKMGMNESNYRASSSGYLSEIDKKQLEIREYFQTLPEALAA' A
#
# COMPACT_ATOMS: atom_id res chain seq x y z
N MET A 1 0.48 0.68 -12.42
CA MET A 1 0.00 -0.70 -12.63
C MET A 1 1.17 -1.67 -12.55
N ILE A 2 1.00 -2.76 -11.79
CA ILE A 2 2.04 -3.78 -11.62
C ILE A 2 2.08 -4.67 -12.86
N GLN A 3 3.25 -4.84 -13.46
CA GLN A 3 3.39 -5.59 -14.71
C GLN A 3 4.26 -6.85 -14.58
N ASN A 4 4.99 -7.00 -13.47
CA ASN A 4 5.86 -8.16 -13.26
C ASN A 4 6.08 -8.37 -11.75
N ASP A 5 6.69 -9.51 -11.42
CA ASP A 5 6.91 -9.88 -10.02
C ASP A 5 7.87 -8.95 -9.30
N HIS A 6 8.81 -8.34 -10.02
CA HIS A 6 9.72 -7.36 -9.44
C HIS A 6 8.95 -6.11 -8.97
N GLU A 7 8.03 -5.62 -9.78
CA GLU A 7 7.18 -4.49 -9.43
C GLU A 7 6.20 -4.85 -8.31
N LEU A 8 5.71 -6.08 -8.30
CA LEU A 8 4.87 -6.58 -7.22
C LEU A 8 5.60 -6.51 -5.89
N LYS A 9 6.83 -7.01 -5.84
CA LYS A 9 7.64 -7.00 -4.63
C LYS A 9 7.88 -5.56 -4.16
N ALA A 10 8.22 -4.66 -5.07
CA ALA A 10 8.44 -3.25 -4.75
C ALA A 10 7.16 -2.61 -4.16
N THR A 11 6.00 -2.95 -4.71
CA THR A 11 4.73 -2.44 -4.22
C THR A 11 4.41 -2.95 -2.82
N ILE A 12 4.66 -4.24 -2.54
CA ILE A 12 4.48 -4.82 -1.21
C ILE A 12 5.41 -4.13 -0.20
N GLU A 13 6.66 -3.90 -0.56
CA GLU A 13 7.61 -3.20 0.31
C GLU A 13 7.19 -1.76 0.58
N TYR A 14 6.64 -1.09 -0.43
CA TYR A 14 6.12 0.26 -0.28
C TYR A 14 4.96 0.32 0.71
N ILE A 15 4.00 -0.62 0.59
CA ILE A 15 2.88 -0.74 1.54
C ILE A 15 3.40 -0.96 2.95
N ALA A 16 4.39 -1.84 3.12
CA ALA A 16 4.97 -2.12 4.43
C ALA A 16 5.57 -0.86 5.06
N ARG A 17 6.24 -0.02 4.28
CA ARG A 17 6.78 1.25 4.78
C ARG A 17 5.69 2.21 5.22
N LEU A 18 4.59 2.29 4.47
CA LEU A 18 3.45 3.12 4.85
C LEU A 18 2.83 2.63 6.16
N GLN A 19 2.70 1.31 6.31
CA GLN A 19 2.17 0.71 7.53
C GLN A 19 3.09 0.96 8.74
N GLU A 20 4.40 0.95 8.54
CA GLU A 20 5.36 1.30 9.58
C GLU A 20 5.18 2.75 10.02
N GLN A 21 4.95 3.67 9.11
CA GLN A 21 4.71 5.07 9.45
C GLN A 21 3.45 5.23 10.28
N ILE A 22 2.38 4.52 9.93
CA ILE A 22 1.14 4.55 10.71
C ILE A 22 1.37 3.97 12.11
N THR A 23 2.10 2.86 12.20
CA THR A 23 2.44 2.24 13.48
C THR A 23 3.23 3.20 14.36
N PHE A 24 4.16 3.93 13.77
CA PHE A 24 4.94 4.95 14.49
C PHE A 24 4.03 6.07 15.01
N MET A 25 3.11 6.55 14.17
CA MET A 25 2.16 7.59 14.58
C MET A 25 1.30 7.17 15.77
N ARG A 26 0.92 5.90 15.84
CA ARG A 26 0.12 5.38 16.95
C ARG A 26 0.86 5.45 18.28
N LYS A 27 2.19 5.48 18.25
CA LYS A 27 3.04 5.54 19.45
C LYS A 27 3.35 6.97 19.89
N MET A 28 2.98 7.96 19.10
CA MET A 28 3.33 9.36 19.37
C MET A 28 2.42 10.07 20.35
N GLY A 29 1.38 9.40 20.85
CA GLY A 29 0.46 10.01 21.81
C GLY A 29 -0.48 11.05 21.20
N MET A 30 -0.71 11.00 19.89
CA MET A 30 -1.67 11.88 19.23
C MET A 30 -3.08 11.62 19.73
N ASN A 31 -3.92 12.67 19.76
CA ASN A 31 -5.35 12.44 19.99
C ASN A 31 -5.97 11.77 18.75
N GLU A 32 -7.15 11.19 18.93
CA GLU A 32 -7.80 10.41 17.87
C GLU A 32 -8.06 11.24 16.61
N SER A 33 -8.51 12.47 16.77
CA SER A 33 -8.80 13.36 15.63
C SER A 33 -7.55 13.63 14.80
N ASN A 34 -6.44 13.97 15.47
CA ASN A 34 -5.16 14.21 14.78
C ASN A 34 -4.62 12.95 14.13
N TYR A 35 -4.75 11.81 14.80
CA TYR A 35 -4.32 10.53 14.23
C TYR A 35 -5.08 10.20 12.95
N ARG A 36 -6.41 10.35 12.97
CA ARG A 36 -7.24 10.10 11.79
C ARG A 36 -6.85 11.02 10.63
N ALA A 37 -6.66 12.30 10.92
CA ALA A 37 -6.28 13.25 9.88
C ALA A 37 -4.89 12.91 9.29
N SER A 38 -3.93 12.59 10.15
CA SER A 38 -2.56 12.31 9.72
C SER A 38 -2.44 10.99 8.98
N SER A 39 -3.21 9.96 9.39
CA SER A 39 -3.11 8.63 8.78
C SER A 39 -3.96 8.45 7.52
N SER A 40 -4.94 9.32 7.27
CA SER A 40 -5.88 9.13 6.17
C SER A 40 -5.21 9.07 4.81
N GLY A 41 -4.20 9.91 4.57
CA GLY A 41 -3.46 9.90 3.31
C GLY A 41 -2.70 8.60 3.10
N TYR A 42 -2.06 8.09 4.16
CA TYR A 42 -1.35 6.81 4.11
C TYR A 42 -2.32 5.65 3.86
N LEU A 43 -3.46 5.64 4.55
CA LEU A 43 -4.46 4.58 4.38
C LEU A 43 -5.04 4.58 2.96
N SER A 44 -5.32 5.75 2.42
CA SER A 44 -5.81 5.89 1.05
C SER A 44 -4.80 5.33 0.04
N GLU A 45 -3.52 5.63 0.23
CA GLU A 45 -2.46 5.14 -0.63
C GLU A 45 -2.29 3.62 -0.50
N ILE A 46 -2.39 3.09 0.71
CA ILE A 46 -2.34 1.64 0.94
C ILE A 46 -3.48 0.95 0.20
N ASP A 47 -4.70 1.45 0.32
CA ASP A 47 -5.87 0.88 -0.36
C ASP A 47 -5.67 0.85 -1.87
N LYS A 48 -5.16 1.94 -2.43
CA LYS A 48 -4.88 2.04 -3.85
C LYS A 48 -3.85 1.02 -4.31
N LYS A 49 -2.76 0.88 -3.55
CA LYS A 49 -1.70 -0.08 -3.89
C LYS A 49 -2.15 -1.52 -3.70
N GLN A 50 -2.98 -1.80 -2.71
CA GLN A 50 -3.54 -3.13 -2.52
C GLN A 50 -4.48 -3.51 -3.66
N LEU A 51 -5.22 -2.56 -4.21
CA LEU A 51 -6.03 -2.80 -5.38
C LEU A 51 -5.18 -3.17 -6.60
N GLU A 52 -4.05 -2.48 -6.78
CA GLU A 52 -3.11 -2.81 -7.87
C GLU A 52 -2.56 -4.23 -7.74
N ILE A 53 -2.25 -4.67 -6.50
CA ILE A 53 -1.80 -6.03 -6.23
C ILE A 53 -2.88 -7.03 -6.59
N ARG A 54 -4.11 -6.76 -6.19
CA ARG A 54 -5.25 -7.63 -6.50
C ARG A 54 -5.45 -7.76 -7.99
N GLU A 55 -5.40 -6.67 -8.72
CA GLU A 55 -5.54 -6.67 -10.17
C GLU A 55 -4.44 -7.48 -10.84
N TYR A 56 -3.21 -7.36 -10.33
CA TYR A 56 -2.09 -8.13 -10.84
C TYR A 56 -2.33 -9.63 -10.66
N PHE A 57 -2.79 -10.06 -9.48
CA PHE A 57 -3.06 -11.47 -9.21
C PHE A 57 -4.26 -12.01 -10.00
N GLN A 58 -5.16 -11.16 -10.45
CA GLN A 58 -6.28 -11.56 -11.28
C GLN A 58 -5.88 -11.79 -12.74
N THR A 59 -4.68 -11.39 -13.13
CA THR A 59 -4.20 -11.45 -14.49
C THR A 59 -3.00 -12.41 -14.57
N LEU A 60 -3.04 -13.37 -15.49
CA LEU A 60 -1.91 -14.29 -15.68
C LEU A 60 -0.73 -13.56 -16.34
N PRO A 61 0.53 -13.98 -16.03
CA PRO A 61 1.71 -13.34 -16.60
C PRO A 61 1.71 -13.27 -18.13
N GLU A 62 1.18 -14.29 -18.80
CA GLU A 62 1.11 -14.34 -20.26
C GLU A 62 0.26 -13.19 -20.82
N ALA A 63 -0.83 -12.84 -20.13
CA ALA A 63 -1.69 -11.74 -20.56
C ALA A 63 -0.98 -10.39 -20.41
N LEU A 64 -0.12 -10.26 -19.40
CA LEU A 64 0.64 -9.04 -19.17
C LEU A 64 1.78 -8.88 -20.16
N ALA A 65 2.33 -10.00 -20.64
CA ALA A 65 3.43 -10.01 -21.58
C ALA A 65 2.98 -9.80 -23.04
N ALA A 66 1.72 -9.93 -23.32
CA ALA A 66 1.17 -9.84 -24.68
C ALA A 66 1.16 -8.41 -25.25
#